data_d7a198281c3e952c68b21346ae2ed6d0
#
_entry.id   d7a198281c3e952c68b21346ae2ed6d0
#
_cell.length_a   1.000
_cell.length_b   1.000
_cell.length_c   1.000
_cell.angle_alpha   90.00
_cell.angle_beta   90.00
_cell.angle_gamma   90.00
#
_symmetry.space_group_name_H-M   'P 1'
#
loop_
_entity.id
_entity.type
_entity.pdbx_description
1 polymer ?
#
loop_
_entity_poly.entity_id
_entity_poly.type
_entity_poly.pdbx_seq_one_letter_code
_entity_poly.pdbx_strand_id
1 'polypeptide(L)'
;MGDWHLLTDEQRQEGVSALIDSGIPVIVGTGAQNSLKASLHSRHASENGAAGLMIIPRVLSRGTSPSAQKFHFEAILEAGKGLPSIIYNSPYYGFETKADLFFELRKNYSQLVGFKEFGGAEALKYAAENITEKEKELALVVGGDTQVFHGIVNCGATGVITGIGNVIPEAVIKLYDLCIEAANGCVESRRLAIELNDALSVLSKFDEGPNLVLYYKFLLHLKGEKEYTSHFNSFDKLSESQTEFARKQFQLFNVWWKNWYQI
;
A
#
# COMPACT_ATOMS: atom_id res chain seq x y z
N MET A 1 1.14 -3.96 -4.28
CA MET A 1 0.54 -5.30 -4.42
C MET A 1 0.18 -5.54 -5.88
N GLY A 2 -0.18 -6.73 -6.25
CA GLY A 2 -0.40 -7.15 -7.63
C GLY A 2 0.89 -7.64 -8.29
N ASP A 3 0.73 -8.18 -9.47
CA ASP A 3 1.81 -8.83 -10.22
C ASP A 3 2.53 -7.84 -11.15
N TRP A 4 2.66 -6.57 -10.75
CA TRP A 4 3.20 -5.51 -11.59
C TRP A 4 4.58 -5.83 -12.19
N HIS A 5 5.40 -6.59 -11.48
CA HIS A 5 6.73 -7.01 -11.91
C HIS A 5 6.71 -8.12 -12.98
N LEU A 6 5.55 -8.75 -13.20
CA LEU A 6 5.32 -9.75 -14.24
C LEU A 6 4.71 -9.15 -15.51
N LEU A 7 4.23 -7.91 -15.45
CA LEU A 7 3.67 -7.19 -16.58
C LEU A 7 4.77 -6.55 -17.44
N THR A 8 4.55 -6.46 -18.75
CA THR A 8 5.36 -5.58 -19.60
C THR A 8 5.08 -4.11 -19.27
N ASP A 9 5.98 -3.22 -19.69
CA ASP A 9 5.79 -1.78 -19.49
C ASP A 9 4.51 -1.29 -20.19
N GLU A 10 4.19 -1.82 -21.36
CA GLU A 10 2.99 -1.52 -22.15
C GLU A 10 1.72 -1.99 -21.42
N GLN A 11 1.69 -3.21 -20.89
CA GLN A 11 0.55 -3.73 -20.12
C GLN A 11 0.29 -2.90 -18.85
N ARG A 12 1.35 -2.44 -18.18
CA ARG A 12 1.20 -1.55 -17.02
C ARG A 12 0.61 -0.21 -17.40
N GLN A 13 1.07 0.38 -18.50
CA GLN A 13 0.57 1.65 -19.00
C GLN A 13 -0.89 1.54 -19.48
N GLU A 14 -1.23 0.49 -20.19
CA GLU A 14 -2.62 0.22 -20.60
C GLU A 14 -3.55 0.09 -19.39
N GLY A 15 -3.14 -0.68 -18.37
CA GLY A 15 -3.92 -0.83 -17.13
C GLY A 15 -4.09 0.49 -16.37
N VAL A 16 -3.05 1.34 -16.31
CA VAL A 16 -3.13 2.68 -15.69
C VAL A 16 -4.10 3.56 -16.46
N SER A 17 -4.00 3.62 -17.80
CA SER A 17 -4.92 4.41 -18.64
C SER A 17 -6.36 3.97 -18.47
N ALA A 18 -6.63 2.66 -18.51
CA ALA A 18 -7.98 2.11 -18.35
C ALA A 18 -8.61 2.47 -17.00
N LEU A 19 -7.81 2.45 -15.90
CA LEU A 19 -8.29 2.84 -14.58
C LEU A 19 -8.59 4.35 -14.49
N ILE A 20 -7.73 5.19 -15.06
CA ILE A 20 -7.95 6.65 -15.09
C ILE A 20 -9.19 6.98 -15.92
N ASP A 21 -9.35 6.37 -17.09
CA ASP A 21 -10.50 6.56 -17.99
C ASP A 21 -11.83 6.14 -17.36
N SER A 22 -11.78 5.24 -16.35
CA SER A 22 -12.98 4.87 -15.57
C SER A 22 -13.44 5.99 -14.61
N GLY A 23 -12.70 7.08 -14.48
CA GLY A 23 -13.02 8.22 -13.62
C GLY A 23 -12.61 8.04 -12.15
N ILE A 24 -11.89 6.98 -11.81
CA ILE A 24 -11.39 6.73 -10.47
C ILE A 24 -10.09 7.52 -10.25
N PRO A 25 -9.92 8.26 -9.13
CA PRO A 25 -8.64 8.87 -8.78
C PRO A 25 -7.56 7.80 -8.57
N VAL A 26 -6.53 7.79 -9.41
CA VAL A 26 -5.49 6.75 -9.40
C VAL A 26 -4.17 7.31 -8.87
N ILE A 27 -3.62 6.67 -7.84
CA ILE A 27 -2.22 6.86 -7.41
C ILE A 27 -1.39 5.77 -8.06
N VAL A 28 -0.49 6.14 -8.96
CA VAL A 28 0.27 5.21 -9.79
C VAL A 28 1.57 4.81 -9.11
N GLY A 29 1.78 3.50 -8.93
CA GLY A 29 3.07 2.95 -8.53
C GLY A 29 4.08 2.96 -9.68
N THR A 30 5.20 3.64 -9.51
CA THR A 30 6.24 3.81 -10.56
C THR A 30 7.40 2.82 -10.46
N GLY A 31 7.25 1.78 -9.63
CA GLY A 31 8.32 0.82 -9.34
C GLY A 31 8.98 0.23 -10.60
N ALA A 32 10.32 0.26 -10.63
CA ALA A 32 11.13 -0.34 -11.67
C ALA A 32 12.56 -0.63 -11.19
N GLN A 33 13.28 -1.46 -11.93
CA GLN A 33 14.67 -1.82 -11.63
C GLN A 33 15.67 -0.69 -11.94
N ASN A 34 15.29 0.28 -12.75
CA ASN A 34 16.15 1.41 -13.11
C ASN A 34 15.37 2.72 -13.23
N SER A 35 16.08 3.82 -13.12
CA SER A 35 15.50 5.17 -13.11
C SER A 35 14.81 5.53 -14.42
N LEU A 36 15.33 5.07 -15.56
CA LEU A 36 14.73 5.37 -16.87
C LEU A 36 13.32 4.80 -16.97
N LYS A 37 13.13 3.50 -16.65
CA LYS A 37 11.81 2.87 -16.66
C LYS A 37 10.85 3.48 -15.64
N ALA A 38 11.33 3.75 -14.43
CA ALA A 38 10.51 4.41 -13.40
C ALA A 38 10.05 5.80 -13.87
N SER A 39 10.91 6.58 -14.52
CA SER A 39 10.58 7.89 -15.09
C SER A 39 9.58 7.79 -16.25
N LEU A 40 9.66 6.75 -17.08
CA LEU A 40 8.66 6.51 -18.14
C LEU A 40 7.26 6.26 -17.56
N HIS A 41 7.15 5.44 -16.50
CA HIS A 41 5.88 5.22 -15.81
C HIS A 41 5.35 6.50 -15.14
N SER A 42 6.24 7.28 -14.53
CA SER A 42 5.89 8.56 -13.91
C SER A 42 5.36 9.58 -14.93
N ARG A 43 6.03 9.69 -16.07
CA ARG A 43 5.61 10.55 -17.19
C ARG A 43 4.27 10.11 -17.74
N HIS A 44 4.10 8.83 -18.01
CA HIS A 44 2.84 8.26 -18.48
C HIS A 44 1.68 8.58 -17.52
N ALA A 45 1.89 8.39 -16.22
CA ALA A 45 0.89 8.73 -15.20
C ALA A 45 0.49 10.21 -15.25
N SER A 46 1.48 11.11 -15.36
CA SER A 46 1.24 12.55 -15.46
C SER A 46 0.48 12.93 -16.73
N GLU A 47 0.84 12.35 -17.87
CA GLU A 47 0.22 12.64 -19.16
C GLU A 47 -1.21 12.12 -19.28
N ASN A 48 -1.57 11.09 -18.51
CA ASN A 48 -2.92 10.51 -18.49
C ASN A 48 -3.79 11.05 -17.35
N GLY A 49 -3.31 11.98 -16.52
CA GLY A 49 -4.13 12.63 -15.48
C GLY A 49 -4.29 11.81 -14.20
N ALA A 50 -3.27 11.04 -13.81
CA ALA A 50 -3.25 10.38 -12.50
C ALA A 50 -3.38 11.39 -11.36
N ALA A 51 -3.97 10.98 -10.24
CA ALA A 51 -4.13 11.81 -9.05
C ALA A 51 -2.82 11.98 -8.26
N GLY A 52 -1.88 11.04 -8.40
CA GLY A 52 -0.59 11.09 -7.70
C GLY A 52 0.32 9.92 -8.04
N LEU A 53 1.49 9.94 -7.42
CA LEU A 53 2.51 8.89 -7.59
C LEU A 53 2.84 8.23 -6.24
N MET A 54 3.04 6.93 -6.27
CA MET A 54 3.66 6.17 -5.20
C MET A 54 5.02 5.67 -5.70
N ILE A 55 6.09 6.29 -5.20
CA ILE A 55 7.46 6.06 -5.67
C ILE A 55 8.19 5.14 -4.71
N ILE A 56 8.94 4.19 -5.25
CA ILE A 56 9.72 3.22 -4.47
C ILE A 56 11.21 3.35 -4.79
N PRO A 57 12.09 2.91 -3.89
CA PRO A 57 13.51 2.77 -4.20
C PRO A 57 13.72 1.87 -5.42
N ARG A 58 14.88 1.96 -6.02
CA ARG A 58 15.29 1.08 -7.11
C ARG A 58 15.31 -0.38 -6.62
N VAL A 59 14.56 -1.25 -7.28
CA VAL A 59 14.38 -2.65 -6.87
C VAL A 59 15.55 -3.51 -7.34
N LEU A 60 15.92 -4.53 -6.54
CA LEU A 60 16.94 -5.54 -6.86
C LEU A 60 18.32 -4.94 -7.24
N SER A 61 18.71 -3.86 -6.62
CA SER A 61 19.94 -3.16 -6.94
C SER A 61 21.06 -3.57 -5.98
N ARG A 62 22.20 -3.97 -6.53
CA ARG A 62 23.46 -4.00 -5.80
C ARG A 62 24.01 -2.58 -5.72
N GLY A 63 24.65 -2.22 -4.59
CA GLY A 63 25.27 -0.90 -4.42
C GLY A 63 24.23 0.23 -4.40
N THR A 64 23.18 0.08 -3.62
CA THR A 64 22.16 1.11 -3.40
C THR A 64 22.64 2.17 -2.44
N SER A 65 23.60 3.00 -2.87
CA SER A 65 24.04 4.14 -2.06
C SER A 65 22.90 5.17 -1.93
N PRO A 66 22.87 5.96 -0.83
CA PRO A 66 21.91 7.06 -0.70
C PRO A 66 21.91 8.00 -1.91
N SER A 67 23.06 8.32 -2.47
CA SER A 67 23.20 9.17 -3.66
C SER A 67 22.56 8.53 -4.91
N ALA A 68 22.71 7.21 -5.11
CA ALA A 68 22.10 6.52 -6.22
C ALA A 68 20.57 6.45 -6.08
N GLN A 69 20.07 6.30 -4.86
CA GLN A 69 18.62 6.34 -4.59
C GLN A 69 18.07 7.77 -4.73
N LYS A 70 18.80 8.76 -4.26
CA LYS A 70 18.44 10.16 -4.47
C LYS A 70 18.26 10.46 -5.96
N PHE A 71 19.24 10.15 -6.79
CA PHE A 71 19.15 10.32 -8.25
C PHE A 71 17.93 9.58 -8.84
N HIS A 72 17.62 8.38 -8.34
CA HIS A 72 16.46 7.62 -8.79
C HIS A 72 15.14 8.34 -8.45
N PHE A 73 15.00 8.83 -7.22
CA PHE A 73 13.79 9.57 -6.81
C PHE A 73 13.65 10.91 -7.55
N GLU A 74 14.74 11.64 -7.72
CA GLU A 74 14.76 12.91 -8.48
C GLU A 74 14.27 12.69 -9.91
N ALA A 75 14.78 11.68 -10.60
CA ALA A 75 14.37 11.38 -11.98
C ALA A 75 12.85 11.04 -12.09
N ILE A 76 12.28 10.37 -11.09
CA ILE A 76 10.84 10.06 -11.05
C ILE A 76 10.02 11.32 -10.79
N LEU A 77 10.43 12.13 -9.81
CA LEU A 77 9.74 13.36 -9.42
C LEU A 77 9.73 14.40 -10.55
N GLU A 78 10.86 14.55 -11.25
CA GLU A 78 10.97 15.42 -12.43
C GLU A 78 10.04 14.95 -13.56
N ALA A 79 10.02 13.64 -13.85
CA ALA A 79 9.18 13.07 -14.89
C ALA A 79 7.67 13.17 -14.57
N GLY A 80 7.31 13.20 -13.28
CA GLY A 80 5.94 13.33 -12.79
C GLY A 80 5.34 14.73 -12.90
N LYS A 81 6.12 15.74 -13.32
CA LYS A 81 5.64 17.10 -13.63
C LYS A 81 4.79 17.73 -12.52
N GLY A 82 5.18 17.56 -11.27
CA GLY A 82 4.48 18.17 -10.12
C GLY A 82 3.30 17.36 -9.56
N LEU A 83 3.04 16.16 -10.03
CA LEU A 83 2.03 15.28 -9.41
C LEU A 83 2.35 15.06 -7.92
N PRO A 84 1.35 15.17 -7.02
CA PRO A 84 1.52 14.79 -5.62
C PRO A 84 2.13 13.40 -5.50
N SER A 85 3.20 13.27 -4.73
CA SER A 85 3.98 12.03 -4.67
C SER A 85 4.24 11.62 -3.23
N ILE A 86 4.20 10.32 -2.96
CA ILE A 86 4.60 9.74 -1.69
C ILE A 86 5.74 8.76 -1.90
N ILE A 87 6.73 8.73 -1.02
CA ILE A 87 7.72 7.66 -0.98
C ILE A 87 7.13 6.45 -0.27
N TYR A 88 7.20 5.28 -0.89
CA TYR A 88 6.81 4.02 -0.28
C TYR A 88 8.05 3.29 0.23
N ASN A 89 8.19 3.24 1.54
CA ASN A 89 9.24 2.54 2.24
C ASN A 89 8.79 1.13 2.63
N SER A 90 9.61 0.14 2.33
CA SER A 90 9.34 -1.26 2.65
C SER A 90 10.65 -2.04 2.75
N PRO A 91 10.76 -2.97 3.72
CA PRO A 91 11.95 -3.82 3.86
C PRO A 91 12.21 -4.70 2.63
N TYR A 92 11.20 -4.95 1.80
CA TYR A 92 11.33 -5.76 0.58
C TYR A 92 12.15 -5.11 -0.52
N TYR A 93 12.39 -3.80 -0.46
CA TYR A 93 13.15 -3.10 -1.51
C TYR A 93 14.65 -3.07 -1.26
N GLY A 94 15.13 -3.55 -0.10
CA GLY A 94 16.54 -3.58 0.23
C GLY A 94 17.20 -2.20 0.43
N PHE A 95 16.40 -1.15 0.51
CA PHE A 95 16.82 0.21 0.84
C PHE A 95 15.73 0.88 1.67
N GLU A 96 16.14 1.45 2.78
CA GLU A 96 15.26 2.19 3.68
C GLU A 96 15.49 3.69 3.52
N THR A 97 14.46 4.43 3.11
CA THR A 97 14.50 5.88 3.02
C THR A 97 14.38 6.49 4.40
N LYS A 98 15.41 7.22 4.83
CA LYS A 98 15.44 7.93 6.10
C LYS A 98 15.07 9.41 5.92
N ALA A 99 14.79 10.07 7.04
CA ALA A 99 14.36 11.47 7.09
C ALA A 99 15.32 12.42 6.35
N ASP A 100 16.62 12.22 6.47
CA ASP A 100 17.62 13.09 5.83
C ASP A 100 17.46 13.08 4.30
N LEU A 101 17.35 11.90 3.69
CA LEU A 101 17.13 11.78 2.26
C LEU A 101 15.75 12.32 1.85
N PHE A 102 14.71 12.05 2.64
CA PHE A 102 13.37 12.56 2.38
C PHE A 102 13.35 14.09 2.32
N PHE A 103 13.91 14.76 3.32
CA PHE A 103 13.93 16.22 3.36
C PHE A 103 14.92 16.84 2.37
N GLU A 104 16.00 16.15 2.02
CA GLU A 104 16.88 16.57 0.95
C GLU A 104 16.15 16.62 -0.40
N LEU A 105 15.32 15.62 -0.70
CA LEU A 105 14.46 15.60 -1.88
C LEU A 105 13.38 16.67 -1.81
N ARG A 106 12.67 16.79 -0.68
CA ARG A 106 11.58 17.72 -0.51
C ARG A 106 11.96 19.19 -0.69
N LYS A 107 13.22 19.57 -0.38
CA LYS A 107 13.73 20.93 -0.63
C LYS A 107 13.57 21.37 -2.09
N ASN A 108 13.71 20.44 -3.03
CA ASN A 108 13.66 20.71 -4.45
C ASN A 108 12.32 20.28 -5.10
N TYR A 109 11.59 19.38 -4.44
CA TYR A 109 10.37 18.76 -4.96
C TYR A 109 9.22 18.88 -3.96
N SER A 110 8.57 20.05 -3.94
CA SER A 110 7.44 20.32 -3.02
C SER A 110 6.24 19.40 -3.23
N GLN A 111 6.13 18.76 -4.41
CA GLN A 111 5.14 17.73 -4.69
C GLN A 111 5.36 16.41 -3.93
N LEU A 112 6.49 16.23 -3.23
CA LEU A 112 6.69 15.11 -2.32
C LEU A 112 5.93 15.38 -1.01
N VAL A 113 4.69 14.89 -0.92
CA VAL A 113 3.70 15.26 0.10
C VAL A 113 3.44 14.19 1.16
N GLY A 114 4.16 13.09 1.13
CA GLY A 114 3.93 12.06 2.14
C GLY A 114 4.87 10.86 2.08
N PHE A 115 4.63 9.98 3.03
CA PHE A 115 5.43 8.78 3.24
C PHE A 115 4.52 7.58 3.54
N LYS A 116 4.64 6.52 2.77
CA LYS A 116 3.98 5.23 3.06
C LYS A 116 4.97 4.29 3.70
N GLU A 117 4.62 3.72 4.86
CA GLU A 117 5.49 2.81 5.60
C GLU A 117 4.88 1.41 5.74
N PHE A 118 5.69 0.39 5.41
CA PHE A 118 5.33 -1.03 5.52
C PHE A 118 6.17 -1.81 6.55
N GLY A 119 7.19 -1.20 7.12
CA GLY A 119 8.18 -1.87 7.98
C GLY A 119 7.71 -2.26 9.40
N GLY A 120 6.42 -2.17 9.70
CA GLY A 120 5.85 -2.51 10.99
C GLY A 120 5.82 -1.34 11.99
N ALA A 121 5.50 -1.63 13.25
CA ALA A 121 5.22 -0.61 14.28
C ALA A 121 6.37 0.36 14.54
N GLU A 122 7.60 -0.12 14.65
CA GLU A 122 8.77 0.71 14.90
C GLU A 122 9.11 1.61 13.71
N ALA A 123 8.93 1.12 12.48
CA ALA A 123 9.16 1.91 11.29
C ALA A 123 8.08 3.00 11.11
N LEU A 124 6.81 2.68 11.41
CA LEU A 124 5.72 3.66 11.44
C LEU A 124 5.98 4.76 12.49
N LYS A 125 6.41 4.38 13.69
CA LYS A 125 6.80 5.33 14.73
C LYS A 125 7.94 6.21 14.27
N TYR A 126 8.99 5.64 13.66
CA TYR A 126 10.11 6.42 13.13
C TYR A 126 9.64 7.42 12.08
N ALA A 127 8.79 6.99 11.13
CA ALA A 127 8.27 7.86 10.08
C ALA A 127 7.42 9.00 10.65
N ALA A 128 6.58 8.73 11.65
CA ALA A 128 5.81 9.75 12.36
C ALA A 128 6.74 10.76 13.02
N GLU A 129 7.61 10.32 13.92
CA GLU A 129 8.48 11.20 14.74
C GLU A 129 9.48 12.00 13.88
N ASN A 130 10.01 11.42 12.81
CA ASN A 130 11.14 12.01 12.10
C ASN A 130 10.79 12.61 10.74
N ILE A 131 9.61 12.30 10.17
CA ILE A 131 9.19 12.78 8.85
C ILE A 131 7.89 13.57 8.96
N THR A 132 6.78 12.92 9.26
CA THR A 132 5.46 13.54 9.08
C THR A 132 5.06 14.53 10.17
N GLU A 133 5.50 14.36 11.41
CA GLU A 133 5.27 15.35 12.47
C GLU A 133 6.12 16.63 12.34
N LYS A 134 7.16 16.61 11.52
CA LYS A 134 7.99 17.80 11.29
C LYS A 134 7.32 18.86 10.43
N GLU A 135 6.43 18.42 9.51
CA GLU A 135 5.65 19.31 8.65
C GLU A 135 4.21 18.80 8.60
N LYS A 136 3.27 19.56 9.14
CA LYS A 136 1.83 19.19 9.26
C LYS A 136 1.15 18.84 7.93
N GLU A 137 1.74 19.24 6.81
CA GLU A 137 1.21 19.00 5.48
C GLU A 137 1.60 17.61 4.94
N LEU A 138 2.50 16.89 5.63
CA LEU A 138 2.97 15.59 5.20
C LEU A 138 2.01 14.48 5.65
N ALA A 139 1.56 13.67 4.70
CA ALA A 139 0.73 12.51 4.96
C ALA A 139 1.57 11.30 5.34
N LEU A 140 1.27 10.67 6.48
CA LEU A 140 1.70 9.31 6.79
C LEU A 140 0.64 8.32 6.31
N VAL A 141 1.06 7.32 5.54
CA VAL A 141 0.18 6.28 5.00
C VAL A 141 0.64 4.92 5.48
N VAL A 142 -0.26 4.17 6.10
CA VAL A 142 0.01 2.80 6.54
C VAL A 142 0.04 1.86 5.35
N GLY A 143 1.12 1.10 5.21
CA GLY A 143 1.31 0.14 4.12
C GLY A 143 0.99 -1.30 4.48
N GLY A 144 1.11 -1.67 5.74
CA GLY A 144 0.88 -3.03 6.23
C GLY A 144 -0.52 -3.23 6.79
N ASP A 145 -1.23 -4.24 6.31
CA ASP A 145 -2.62 -4.52 6.70
C ASP A 145 -2.80 -4.73 8.21
N THR A 146 -1.80 -5.33 8.88
CA THR A 146 -1.82 -5.59 10.33
C THR A 146 -1.53 -4.34 11.17
N GLN A 147 -1.16 -3.23 10.56
CA GLN A 147 -0.69 -2.01 11.24
C GLN A 147 -1.70 -0.86 11.20
N VAL A 148 -2.91 -1.08 10.69
CA VAL A 148 -3.91 0.00 10.48
C VAL A 148 -4.24 0.72 11.78
N PHE A 149 -4.61 -0.01 12.83
CA PHE A 149 -4.92 0.58 14.13
C PHE A 149 -3.72 1.34 14.72
N HIS A 150 -2.54 0.70 14.74
CA HIS A 150 -1.33 1.32 15.29
C HIS A 150 -0.94 2.59 14.53
N GLY A 151 -0.94 2.52 13.20
CA GLY A 151 -0.54 3.65 12.35
C GLY A 151 -1.45 4.86 12.51
N ILE A 152 -2.77 4.67 12.52
CA ILE A 152 -3.71 5.80 12.64
C ILE A 152 -3.75 6.32 14.08
N VAL A 153 -4.02 5.44 15.05
CA VAL A 153 -4.31 5.87 16.42
C VAL A 153 -3.06 6.30 17.19
N ASN A 154 -1.92 5.64 16.96
CA ASN A 154 -0.71 5.87 17.73
C ASN A 154 0.37 6.68 16.97
N CYS A 155 0.33 6.68 15.63
CA CYS A 155 1.33 7.36 14.79
C CYS A 155 0.75 8.50 13.94
N GLY A 156 -0.55 8.82 14.06
CA GLY A 156 -1.15 9.94 13.35
C GLY A 156 -1.25 9.76 11.83
N ALA A 157 -1.23 8.51 11.34
CA ALA A 157 -1.40 8.26 9.92
C ALA A 157 -2.76 8.75 9.43
N THR A 158 -2.77 9.37 8.25
CA THR A 158 -3.95 9.98 7.63
C THR A 158 -4.56 9.11 6.54
N GLY A 159 -3.93 7.97 6.24
CA GLY A 159 -4.43 7.05 5.21
C GLY A 159 -3.85 5.65 5.34
N VAL A 160 -4.49 4.72 4.64
CA VAL A 160 -4.07 3.32 4.58
C VAL A 160 -4.12 2.81 3.13
N ILE A 161 -3.17 1.96 2.76
CA ILE A 161 -3.18 1.24 1.47
C ILE A 161 -2.98 -0.23 1.80
N THR A 162 -4.09 -0.98 1.83
CA THR A 162 -4.16 -2.35 2.33
C THR A 162 -4.37 -3.37 1.20
N GLY A 163 -3.87 -4.58 1.40
CA GLY A 163 -4.12 -5.70 0.52
C GLY A 163 -5.51 -6.30 0.70
N ILE A 164 -5.92 -6.53 1.94
CA ILE A 164 -7.24 -7.10 2.26
C ILE A 164 -8.39 -6.19 1.82
N GLY A 165 -8.15 -4.89 1.64
CA GLY A 165 -9.12 -3.95 1.08
C GLY A 165 -9.58 -4.29 -0.34
N ASN A 166 -8.80 -5.08 -1.11
CA ASN A 166 -9.27 -5.60 -2.40
C ASN A 166 -10.36 -6.67 -2.25
N VAL A 167 -10.44 -7.33 -1.09
CA VAL A 167 -11.37 -8.44 -0.85
C VAL A 167 -12.60 -8.00 -0.05
N ILE A 168 -12.37 -7.24 1.02
CA ILE A 168 -13.42 -6.78 1.96
C ILE A 168 -13.27 -5.29 2.25
N PRO A 169 -13.44 -4.42 1.24
CA PRO A 169 -13.25 -2.97 1.39
C PRO A 169 -14.13 -2.37 2.48
N GLU A 170 -15.35 -2.88 2.66
CA GLU A 170 -16.31 -2.44 3.67
C GLU A 170 -15.77 -2.56 5.10
N ALA A 171 -15.06 -3.65 5.41
CA ALA A 171 -14.47 -3.83 6.72
C ALA A 171 -13.24 -2.93 6.94
N VAL A 172 -12.44 -2.71 5.89
CA VAL A 172 -11.28 -1.82 5.97
C VAL A 172 -11.70 -0.36 6.14
N ILE A 173 -12.72 0.08 5.41
CA ILE A 173 -13.28 1.43 5.55
C ILE A 173 -13.83 1.62 6.97
N LYS A 174 -14.60 0.66 7.47
CA LYS A 174 -15.13 0.73 8.84
C LYS A 174 -14.02 0.77 9.89
N LEU A 175 -12.95 -0.02 9.71
CA LEU A 175 -11.78 0.02 10.59
C LEU A 175 -11.11 1.37 10.55
N TYR A 176 -10.91 1.94 9.36
CA TYR A 176 -10.34 3.27 9.17
C TYR A 176 -11.15 4.33 9.92
N ASP A 177 -12.48 4.38 9.70
CA ASP A 177 -13.36 5.37 10.33
C ASP A 177 -13.31 5.28 11.87
N LEU A 178 -13.40 4.05 12.41
CA LEU A 178 -13.28 3.81 13.85
C LEU A 178 -11.91 4.25 14.41
N CYS A 179 -10.83 4.02 13.66
CA CYS A 179 -9.50 4.47 14.06
C CYS A 179 -9.38 6.00 14.08
N ILE A 180 -9.97 6.70 13.10
CA ILE A 180 -10.00 8.17 13.08
C ILE A 180 -10.78 8.72 14.28
N GLU A 181 -11.96 8.16 14.57
CA GLU A 181 -12.75 8.55 15.75
C GLU A 181 -11.99 8.26 17.06
N ALA A 182 -11.31 7.12 17.13
CA ALA A 182 -10.49 6.74 18.27
C ALA A 182 -9.30 7.69 18.48
N ALA A 183 -8.65 8.11 17.40
CA ALA A 183 -7.56 9.09 17.44
C ALA A 183 -8.05 10.47 17.93
N ASN A 184 -9.33 10.80 17.69
CA ASN A 184 -10.00 12.00 18.18
C ASN A 184 -10.58 11.84 19.62
N GLY A 185 -10.28 10.74 20.30
CA GLY A 185 -10.62 10.52 21.71
C GLY A 185 -11.90 9.73 21.97
N CYS A 186 -12.56 9.18 20.95
CA CYS A 186 -13.74 8.33 21.17
C CYS A 186 -13.34 6.96 21.73
N VAL A 187 -13.65 6.73 23.02
CA VAL A 187 -13.30 5.48 23.72
C VAL A 187 -14.03 4.27 23.14
N GLU A 188 -15.31 4.43 22.78
CA GLU A 188 -16.10 3.33 22.20
C GLU A 188 -15.58 2.95 20.80
N SER A 189 -15.28 3.91 19.95
CA SER A 189 -14.69 3.66 18.64
C SER A 189 -13.31 3.01 18.74
N ARG A 190 -12.53 3.37 19.78
CA ARG A 190 -11.27 2.69 20.07
C ARG A 190 -11.46 1.20 20.40
N ARG A 191 -12.44 0.87 21.23
CA ARG A 191 -12.79 -0.52 21.57
C ARG A 191 -13.20 -1.30 20.33
N LEU A 192 -14.11 -0.74 19.54
CA LEU A 192 -14.61 -1.36 18.32
C LEU A 192 -13.51 -1.51 17.25
N ALA A 193 -12.62 -0.53 17.11
CA ALA A 193 -11.47 -0.59 16.20
C ALA A 193 -10.53 -1.74 16.57
N ILE A 194 -10.25 -1.95 17.85
CA ILE A 194 -9.41 -3.06 18.33
C ILE A 194 -10.07 -4.40 18.01
N GLU A 195 -11.37 -4.56 18.29
CA GLU A 195 -12.11 -5.78 17.99
C GLU A 195 -12.10 -6.12 16.49
N LEU A 196 -12.34 -5.14 15.63
CA LEU A 196 -12.33 -5.34 14.19
C LEU A 196 -10.92 -5.62 13.65
N ASN A 197 -9.91 -4.90 14.15
CA ASN A 197 -8.52 -5.13 13.78
C ASN A 197 -8.06 -6.56 14.16
N ASP A 198 -8.43 -7.03 15.33
CA ASP A 198 -8.11 -8.39 15.78
C ASP A 198 -8.84 -9.45 14.97
N ALA A 199 -10.12 -9.24 14.65
CA ALA A 199 -10.89 -10.14 13.81
C ALA A 199 -10.34 -10.24 12.37
N LEU A 200 -9.83 -9.12 11.83
CA LEU A 200 -9.18 -9.09 10.50
C LEU A 200 -7.78 -9.71 10.50
N SER A 201 -7.13 -9.82 11.66
CA SER A 201 -5.67 -10.04 11.75
C SER A 201 -5.15 -11.23 10.96
N VAL A 202 -5.89 -12.36 10.90
CA VAL A 202 -5.45 -13.55 10.15
C VAL A 202 -5.48 -13.30 8.65
N LEU A 203 -6.51 -12.61 8.14
CA LEU A 203 -6.65 -12.27 6.72
C LEU A 203 -5.63 -11.19 6.33
N SER A 204 -5.42 -10.22 7.20
CA SER A 204 -4.41 -9.16 7.02
C SER A 204 -2.99 -9.71 6.94
N LYS A 205 -2.67 -10.78 7.68
CA LYS A 205 -1.35 -11.42 7.64
C LYS A 205 -1.02 -12.09 6.30
N PHE A 206 -1.98 -12.33 5.45
CA PHE A 206 -1.68 -12.79 4.09
C PHE A 206 -0.87 -11.78 3.27
N ASP A 207 -0.88 -10.50 3.67
CA ASP A 207 -0.05 -9.43 3.08
C ASP A 207 1.45 -9.57 3.40
N GLU A 208 1.82 -10.28 4.44
CA GLU A 208 3.20 -10.38 4.94
C GLU A 208 4.02 -11.49 4.27
N GLY A 209 3.43 -12.29 3.40
CA GLY A 209 4.06 -13.47 2.81
C GLY A 209 4.29 -13.40 1.30
N PRO A 210 5.12 -14.28 0.75
CA PRO A 210 5.40 -14.32 -0.68
C PRO A 210 4.18 -14.69 -1.54
N ASN A 211 3.15 -15.28 -0.94
CA ASN A 211 1.95 -15.73 -1.62
C ASN A 211 0.77 -14.77 -1.52
N LEU A 212 1.02 -13.52 -1.11
CA LEU A 212 -0.04 -12.53 -0.84
C LEU A 212 -1.04 -12.39 -1.99
N VAL A 213 -0.58 -12.31 -3.23
CA VAL A 213 -1.45 -12.16 -4.41
C VAL A 213 -2.32 -13.40 -4.62
N LEU A 214 -1.75 -14.60 -4.42
CA LEU A 214 -2.48 -15.85 -4.56
C LEU A 214 -3.60 -15.97 -3.50
N TYR A 215 -3.31 -15.59 -2.26
CA TYR A 215 -4.32 -15.58 -1.20
C TYR A 215 -5.46 -14.63 -1.51
N TYR A 216 -5.18 -13.38 -1.87
CA TYR A 216 -6.26 -12.42 -2.12
C TYR A 216 -7.06 -12.74 -3.38
N LYS A 217 -6.44 -13.21 -4.45
CA LYS A 217 -7.15 -13.73 -5.62
C LYS A 217 -8.05 -14.93 -5.26
N PHE A 218 -7.56 -15.83 -4.40
CA PHE A 218 -8.38 -16.94 -3.91
C PHE A 218 -9.58 -16.47 -3.07
N LEU A 219 -9.41 -15.49 -2.19
CA LEU A 219 -10.52 -14.92 -1.41
C LEU A 219 -11.54 -14.23 -2.31
N LEU A 220 -11.11 -13.50 -3.34
CA LEU A 220 -12.00 -12.93 -4.34
C LEU A 220 -12.78 -14.02 -5.09
N HIS A 221 -12.12 -15.11 -5.46
CA HIS A 221 -12.81 -16.26 -6.05
C HIS A 221 -13.90 -16.85 -5.12
N LEU A 222 -13.64 -16.92 -3.83
CA LEU A 222 -14.65 -17.35 -2.84
C LEU A 222 -15.85 -16.40 -2.74
N LYS A 223 -15.67 -15.11 -3.08
CA LYS A 223 -16.76 -14.12 -3.20
C LYS A 223 -17.56 -14.26 -4.50
N GLY A 224 -17.12 -15.09 -5.44
CA GLY A 224 -17.77 -15.31 -6.72
C GLY A 224 -17.10 -14.69 -7.93
N GLU A 225 -15.99 -13.97 -7.72
CA GLU A 225 -15.19 -13.33 -8.77
C GLU A 225 -14.27 -14.36 -9.46
N LYS A 226 -14.85 -15.08 -10.41
CA LYS A 226 -14.18 -16.25 -11.03
C LYS A 226 -12.95 -15.91 -11.86
N GLU A 227 -12.86 -14.70 -12.39
CA GLU A 227 -11.77 -14.18 -13.19
C GLU A 227 -10.43 -14.20 -12.44
N TYR A 228 -10.47 -14.06 -11.12
CA TYR A 228 -9.29 -14.04 -10.27
C TYR A 228 -8.62 -15.40 -10.05
N THR A 229 -9.08 -16.47 -10.69
CA THR A 229 -8.39 -17.76 -10.71
C THR A 229 -7.22 -17.80 -11.71
N SER A 230 -7.14 -16.84 -12.63
CA SER A 230 -6.06 -16.75 -13.61
C SER A 230 -4.79 -16.13 -12.98
N HIS A 231 -3.63 -16.73 -13.27
CA HIS A 231 -2.31 -16.25 -12.83
C HIS A 231 -1.39 -16.12 -14.04
N PHE A 232 -0.46 -15.17 -13.99
CA PHE A 232 0.56 -14.99 -15.05
C PHE A 232 1.45 -16.22 -15.21
N ASN A 233 1.83 -16.82 -14.08
CA ASN A 233 2.50 -18.11 -14.08
C ASN A 233 1.49 -19.18 -13.67
N SER A 234 1.19 -20.10 -14.58
CA SER A 234 0.22 -21.18 -14.34
C SER A 234 0.64 -22.18 -13.24
N PHE A 235 1.91 -22.16 -12.84
CA PHE A 235 2.43 -22.98 -11.73
C PHE A 235 2.28 -22.28 -10.37
N ASP A 236 2.03 -20.97 -10.34
CA ASP A 236 1.80 -20.26 -9.09
C ASP A 236 0.42 -20.62 -8.54
N LYS A 237 0.41 -21.37 -7.45
CA LYS A 237 -0.82 -21.81 -6.78
C LYS A 237 -0.60 -22.02 -5.30
N LEU A 238 -1.64 -21.82 -4.53
CA LEU A 238 -1.68 -22.24 -3.13
C LEU A 238 -1.70 -23.77 -3.04
N SER A 239 -1.08 -24.33 -2.01
CA SER A 239 -1.27 -25.74 -1.67
C SER A 239 -2.69 -26.00 -1.17
N GLU A 240 -3.11 -27.28 -1.14
CA GLU A 240 -4.42 -27.66 -0.60
C GLU A 240 -4.60 -27.19 0.85
N SER A 241 -3.56 -27.35 1.68
CA SER A 241 -3.58 -26.92 3.07
C SER A 241 -3.70 -25.39 3.22
N GLN A 242 -3.02 -24.61 2.38
CA GLN A 242 -3.13 -23.16 2.37
C GLN A 242 -4.51 -22.72 1.91
N THR A 243 -5.05 -23.35 0.88
CA THR A 243 -6.39 -23.09 0.35
C THR A 243 -7.46 -23.36 1.42
N GLU A 244 -7.38 -24.51 2.09
CA GLU A 244 -8.34 -24.88 3.14
C GLU A 244 -8.22 -23.98 4.36
N PHE A 245 -7.01 -23.60 4.76
CA PHE A 245 -6.78 -22.63 5.84
C PHE A 245 -7.41 -21.28 5.52
N ALA A 246 -7.12 -20.73 4.34
CA ALA A 246 -7.65 -19.43 3.92
C ALA A 246 -9.18 -19.44 3.84
N ARG A 247 -9.77 -20.52 3.32
CA ARG A 247 -11.22 -20.70 3.28
C ARG A 247 -11.85 -20.66 4.68
N LYS A 248 -11.28 -21.41 5.62
CA LYS A 248 -11.77 -21.45 7.01
C LYS A 248 -11.70 -20.09 7.69
N GLN A 249 -10.56 -19.42 7.55
CA GLN A 249 -10.38 -18.08 8.15
C GLN A 249 -11.36 -17.07 7.56
N PHE A 250 -11.55 -17.10 6.24
CA PHE A 250 -12.50 -16.22 5.57
C PHE A 250 -13.95 -16.49 6.01
N GLN A 251 -14.33 -17.75 6.15
CA GLN A 251 -15.65 -18.12 6.66
C GLN A 251 -15.86 -17.65 8.12
N LEU A 252 -14.86 -17.86 8.98
CA LEU A 252 -14.92 -17.41 10.38
C LEU A 252 -15.08 -15.89 10.46
N PHE A 253 -14.28 -15.14 9.69
CA PHE A 253 -14.43 -13.70 9.63
C PHE A 253 -15.82 -13.27 9.14
N ASN A 254 -16.32 -13.85 8.05
CA ASN A 254 -17.63 -13.48 7.50
C ASN A 254 -18.78 -13.75 8.48
N VAL A 255 -18.73 -14.86 9.23
CA VAL A 255 -19.71 -15.15 10.28
C VAL A 255 -19.64 -14.13 11.42
N TRP A 256 -18.43 -13.84 11.87
CA TRP A 256 -18.20 -12.83 12.91
C TRP A 256 -18.64 -11.44 12.44
N TRP A 257 -18.21 -11.00 11.25
CA TRP A 257 -18.52 -9.70 10.66
C TRP A 257 -20.04 -9.47 10.53
N LYS A 258 -20.75 -10.44 10.02
CA LYS A 258 -22.22 -10.36 9.88
C LYS A 258 -22.93 -10.13 11.21
N ASN A 259 -22.47 -10.73 12.29
CA ASN A 259 -23.06 -10.57 13.62
C ASN A 259 -22.62 -9.27 14.29
N TRP A 260 -21.39 -8.88 14.10
CA TRP A 260 -20.78 -7.68 14.72
C TRP A 260 -21.26 -6.37 14.07
N TYR A 261 -21.43 -6.34 12.75
CA TYR A 261 -21.84 -5.15 12.00
C TYR A 261 -23.30 -4.74 12.24
N GLN A 262 -24.09 -5.59 12.86
CA GLN A 262 -25.49 -5.31 13.22
C GLN A 262 -25.64 -4.58 14.56
N ILE A 263 -24.54 -4.38 15.28
CA ILE A 263 -24.48 -3.64 16.54
C ILE A 263 -24.23 -2.16 16.25
#